data_846dda2905637c526065d3283248d0d6
#
_entry.id   846dda2905637c526065d3283248d0d6
#
_cell.length_a   1.000
_cell.length_b   1.000
_cell.length_c   1.000
_cell.angle_alpha   90.00
_cell.angle_beta   90.00
_cell.angle_gamma   90.00
#
_symmetry.space_group_name_H-M   'P 1'
#
loop_
_entity.id
_entity.type
_entity.pdbx_description
1 polymer ?
#
loop_
_entity_poly.entity_id
_entity_poly.type
_entity_poly.pdbx_seq_one_letter_code
_entity_poly.pdbx_strand_id
1 'polypeptide(L)'
;MAYGNDRRDNRRGREESSEYIEKLVSLNRVSKTVKGGRIMKFSALMVVGDGKGKVGFGMGKAGEVSEAIRKGIEDAKKNMHTVTLTGTTIPHEVLGAFGAGRVLIKPAAPGTGIIAGGAVRAVMEAAGIKDIRAKSLRSNNPNNVVAATMEGLLSLRNAQQVAAYRGKTAEEILG
;
A
#
# COMPACT_ATOMS: atom_id res chain seq x y z
N MET A 1 -1.34 46.29 15.81
CA MET A 1 -0.42 45.68 14.84
C MET A 1 0.34 44.57 15.50
N ALA A 2 -0.02 43.33 15.21
CA ALA A 2 0.74 42.16 15.68
C ALA A 2 0.73 41.12 14.54
N TYR A 3 1.80 41.15 13.75
CA TYR A 3 2.18 40.06 12.84
C TYR A 3 3.09 39.12 13.62
N GLY A 4 2.60 37.95 13.95
CA GLY A 4 3.43 36.93 14.58
C GLY A 4 2.67 35.66 14.81
N ASN A 5 2.90 34.67 13.99
CA ASN A 5 2.96 33.27 14.38
C ASN A 5 2.44 32.28 13.33
N ASP A 6 3.05 32.34 12.14
CA ASP A 6 2.70 31.34 11.10
C ASP A 6 3.87 30.39 10.75
N ARG A 7 4.90 30.33 11.62
CA ARG A 7 6.10 29.50 11.36
C ARG A 7 6.17 28.19 12.16
N ARG A 8 5.26 27.96 13.11
CA ARG A 8 5.30 26.76 13.97
C ARG A 8 4.52 25.56 13.41
N ASP A 9 3.47 25.77 12.63
CA ASP A 9 2.67 24.68 12.07
C ASP A 9 3.37 23.96 10.91
N ASN A 10 4.26 24.62 10.18
CA ASN A 10 4.98 24.02 9.06
C ASN A 10 6.12 23.06 9.48
N ARG A 11 6.55 23.07 10.75
CA ARG A 11 7.58 22.13 11.25
C ARG A 11 6.99 20.80 11.68
N ARG A 12 5.80 20.78 12.28
CA ARG A 12 5.14 19.52 12.69
C ARG A 12 4.77 18.63 11.51
N GLY A 13 4.29 19.22 10.39
CA GLY A 13 4.00 18.45 9.17
C GLY A 13 5.24 17.89 8.46
N ARG A 14 6.44 18.38 8.79
CA ARG A 14 7.69 17.91 8.16
C ARG A 14 8.40 16.82 8.99
N GLU A 15 8.15 16.75 10.30
CA GLU A 15 8.69 15.69 11.17
C GLU A 15 7.85 14.40 11.07
N GLU A 16 6.53 14.49 10.91
CA GLU A 16 5.68 13.31 10.66
C GLU A 16 5.92 12.65 9.29
N SER A 17 6.47 13.37 8.31
CA SER A 17 6.78 12.82 6.99
C SER A 17 8.01 11.92 6.97
N SER A 18 8.86 11.93 8.01
CA SER A 18 10.08 11.12 8.09
C SER A 18 9.86 9.70 8.62
N GLU A 19 8.69 9.40 9.22
CA GLU A 19 8.39 8.07 9.78
C GLU A 19 7.79 7.08 8.75
N TYR A 20 7.33 7.57 7.60
CA TYR A 20 6.65 6.73 6.60
C TYR A 20 7.49 6.56 5.34
N ILE A 21 7.48 5.32 4.85
CA ILE A 21 8.03 4.96 3.53
C ILE A 21 6.98 5.33 2.48
N GLU A 22 7.27 6.31 1.64
CA GLU A 22 6.39 6.77 0.58
C GLU A 22 6.90 6.27 -0.78
N LYS A 23 6.06 5.57 -1.54
CA LYS A 23 6.40 4.99 -2.85
C LYS A 23 5.42 5.45 -3.92
N LEU A 24 5.94 6.06 -4.98
CA LEU A 24 5.17 6.35 -6.18
C LEU A 24 5.11 5.09 -7.07
N VAL A 25 3.92 4.54 -7.26
CA VAL A 25 3.69 3.34 -8.08
C VAL A 25 3.49 3.71 -9.55
N SER A 26 2.65 4.70 -9.82
CA SER A 26 2.41 5.18 -11.18
C SER A 26 2.03 6.65 -11.19
N LEU A 27 2.49 7.35 -12.24
CA LEU A 27 2.14 8.74 -12.53
C LEU A 27 1.69 8.81 -13.99
N ASN A 28 0.46 9.25 -14.20
CA ASN A 28 -0.12 9.33 -15.53
C ASN A 28 -0.69 10.73 -15.79
N ARG A 29 -0.49 11.23 -17.00
CA ARG A 29 -1.17 12.43 -17.48
C ARG A 29 -2.54 12.04 -18.02
N VAL A 30 -3.60 12.59 -17.45
CA VAL A 30 -4.99 12.33 -17.82
C VAL A 30 -5.63 13.59 -18.38
N SER A 31 -6.59 13.44 -19.28
CA SER A 31 -7.29 14.56 -19.87
C SER A 31 -8.80 14.38 -19.80
N LYS A 32 -9.52 15.50 -19.60
CA LYS A 32 -10.97 15.58 -19.74
C LYS A 32 -11.29 16.48 -20.92
N THR A 33 -11.99 15.96 -21.93
CA THR A 33 -12.47 16.74 -23.06
C THR A 33 -13.71 17.52 -22.64
N VAL A 34 -13.71 18.81 -22.87
CA VAL A 34 -14.79 19.74 -22.58
C VAL A 34 -15.11 20.59 -23.82
N LYS A 35 -16.25 21.31 -23.83
CA LYS A 35 -16.55 22.30 -24.87
C LYS A 35 -15.44 23.36 -24.84
N GLY A 36 -14.68 23.48 -25.91
CA GLY A 36 -13.54 24.42 -26.03
C GLY A 36 -12.17 23.81 -25.85
N GLY A 37 -12.03 22.48 -25.62
CA GLY A 37 -10.71 21.85 -25.59
C GLY A 37 -10.55 20.70 -24.60
N ARG A 38 -9.29 20.48 -24.15
CA ARG A 38 -8.92 19.42 -23.22
C ARG A 38 -8.28 20.00 -21.96
N ILE A 39 -8.82 19.65 -20.80
CA ILE A 39 -8.22 19.99 -19.51
C ILE A 39 -7.30 18.84 -19.11
N MET A 40 -6.00 19.12 -19.01
CA MET A 40 -4.98 18.15 -18.59
C MET A 40 -4.80 18.16 -17.09
N LYS A 41 -4.64 16.96 -16.49
CA LYS A 41 -4.29 16.76 -15.08
C LYS A 41 -3.32 15.60 -14.95
N PHE A 42 -2.65 15.52 -13.80
CA PHE A 42 -1.82 14.39 -13.42
C PHE A 42 -2.56 13.52 -12.38
N SER A 43 -2.40 12.21 -12.51
CA SER A 43 -2.92 11.23 -11.56
C SER A 43 -1.75 10.43 -11.02
N ALA A 44 -1.52 10.49 -9.70
CA ALA A 44 -0.48 9.76 -9.00
C ALA A 44 -1.11 8.67 -8.14
N LEU A 45 -0.62 7.43 -8.24
CA LEU A 45 -0.93 6.33 -7.33
C LEU A 45 0.22 6.21 -6.34
N MET A 46 -0.07 6.42 -5.06
CA MET A 46 0.88 6.38 -3.96
C MET A 46 0.62 5.21 -3.04
N VAL A 47 1.69 4.64 -2.51
CA VAL A 47 1.66 3.69 -1.40
C VAL A 47 2.48 4.26 -0.26
N VAL A 48 1.94 4.20 0.94
CA VAL A 48 2.57 4.71 2.17
C VAL A 48 2.53 3.63 3.23
N GLY A 49 3.61 3.44 3.96
CA GLY A 49 3.66 2.48 5.07
C GLY A 49 4.72 2.83 6.10
N ASP A 50 4.61 2.23 7.28
CA ASP A 50 5.53 2.45 8.40
C ASP A 50 6.72 1.47 8.43
N GLY A 51 6.77 0.53 7.48
CA GLY A 51 7.76 -0.55 7.48
C GLY A 51 7.63 -1.55 8.63
N LYS A 52 6.53 -1.49 9.41
CA LYS A 52 6.26 -2.30 10.61
C LYS A 52 4.92 -3.02 10.55
N GLY A 53 4.36 -3.18 9.36
CA GLY A 53 3.11 -3.88 9.12
C GLY A 53 1.90 -2.98 8.85
N LYS A 54 2.04 -1.65 8.88
CA LYS A 54 0.97 -0.75 8.44
C LYS A 54 1.26 -0.24 7.05
N VAL A 55 0.30 -0.35 6.17
CA VAL A 55 0.40 0.11 4.77
C VAL A 55 -0.95 0.61 4.28
N GLY A 56 -0.91 1.63 3.45
CA GLY A 56 -2.09 2.19 2.78
C GLY A 56 -1.75 2.61 1.36
N PHE A 57 -2.75 2.76 0.53
CA PHE A 57 -2.59 3.32 -0.80
C PHE A 57 -3.63 4.41 -1.05
N GLY A 58 -3.28 5.35 -1.90
CA GLY A 58 -4.15 6.47 -2.24
C GLY A 58 -3.89 7.01 -3.64
N MET A 59 -4.88 7.70 -4.18
CA MET A 59 -4.81 8.29 -5.50
C MET A 59 -5.02 9.80 -5.45
N GLY A 60 -4.01 10.56 -5.88
CA GLY A 60 -4.11 12.01 -6.03
C GLY A 60 -4.27 12.43 -7.47
N LYS A 61 -5.10 13.48 -7.72
CA LYS A 61 -5.23 14.14 -9.03
C LYS A 61 -5.12 15.64 -8.87
N ALA A 62 -4.25 16.27 -9.67
CA ALA A 62 -4.06 17.73 -9.68
C ALA A 62 -3.58 18.25 -11.04
N GLY A 63 -3.49 19.57 -11.19
CA GLY A 63 -2.91 20.23 -12.38
C GLY A 63 -1.40 20.07 -12.43
N GLU A 64 -0.74 19.95 -11.28
CA GLU A 64 0.70 19.79 -11.12
C GLU A 64 1.03 18.42 -10.52
N VAL A 65 2.23 17.91 -10.83
CA VAL A 65 2.69 16.60 -10.37
C VAL A 65 2.89 16.59 -8.85
N SER A 66 3.54 17.61 -8.29
CA SER A 66 3.79 17.75 -6.86
C SER A 66 2.51 17.73 -6.03
N GLU A 67 1.50 18.47 -6.47
CA GLU A 67 0.18 18.49 -5.84
C GLU A 67 -0.56 17.15 -5.96
N ALA A 68 -0.43 16.44 -7.10
CA ALA A 68 -1.03 15.13 -7.27
C ALA A 68 -0.41 14.10 -6.32
N ILE A 69 0.92 14.12 -6.15
CA ILE A 69 1.65 13.27 -5.21
C ILE A 69 1.23 13.58 -3.77
N ARG A 70 1.24 14.86 -3.36
CA ARG A 70 0.84 15.27 -2.01
C ARG A 70 -0.56 14.77 -1.66
N LYS A 71 -1.54 14.97 -2.54
CA LYS A 71 -2.92 14.46 -2.36
C LYS A 71 -2.98 12.94 -2.29
N GLY A 72 -2.17 12.24 -3.09
CA GLY A 72 -2.08 10.78 -3.03
C GLY A 72 -1.53 10.27 -1.71
N ILE A 73 -0.52 10.93 -1.14
CA ILE A 73 0.04 10.62 0.17
C ILE A 73 -0.98 10.86 1.28
N GLU A 74 -1.68 12.00 1.27
CA GLU A 74 -2.73 12.31 2.24
C GLU A 74 -3.87 11.28 2.20
N ASP A 75 -4.29 10.86 1.00
CA ASP A 75 -5.31 9.82 0.81
C ASP A 75 -4.81 8.45 1.30
N ALA A 76 -3.57 8.08 0.99
CA ALA A 76 -2.96 6.84 1.47
C ALA A 76 -2.84 6.79 3.00
N LYS A 77 -2.46 7.90 3.65
CA LYS A 77 -2.37 8.02 5.11
C LYS A 77 -3.74 7.84 5.81
N LYS A 78 -4.82 8.27 5.18
CA LYS A 78 -6.19 8.06 5.70
C LYS A 78 -6.64 6.60 5.62
N ASN A 79 -6.14 5.88 4.61
CA ASN A 79 -6.51 4.50 4.28
C ASN A 79 -5.43 3.50 4.70
N MET A 80 -4.76 3.71 5.84
CA MET A 80 -3.77 2.78 6.36
C MET A 80 -4.42 1.61 7.10
N HIS A 81 -3.97 0.41 6.78
CA HIS A 81 -4.41 -0.84 7.39
C HIS A 81 -3.23 -1.61 7.98
N THR A 82 -3.51 -2.36 9.05
CA THR A 82 -2.51 -3.26 9.65
C THR A 82 -2.57 -4.62 8.99
N VAL A 83 -1.41 -5.11 8.56
CA VAL A 83 -1.22 -6.41 7.92
C VAL A 83 -0.65 -7.40 8.92
N THR A 84 -1.14 -8.63 8.90
CA THR A 84 -0.63 -9.71 9.74
C THR A 84 0.68 -10.24 9.16
N LEU A 85 1.78 -10.07 9.90
CA LEU A 85 3.11 -10.55 9.52
C LEU A 85 3.55 -11.69 10.44
N THR A 86 4.41 -12.58 9.91
CA THR A 86 5.07 -13.65 10.68
C THR A 86 6.57 -13.55 10.42
N GLY A 87 7.30 -12.96 11.37
CA GLY A 87 8.72 -12.66 11.20
C GLY A 87 8.97 -11.71 10.03
N THR A 88 9.70 -12.14 9.01
CA THR A 88 10.04 -11.34 7.81
C THR A 88 9.08 -11.54 6.64
N THR A 89 8.08 -12.44 6.78
CA THR A 89 7.17 -12.87 5.72
C THR A 89 5.71 -12.88 6.18
N ILE A 90 4.83 -13.50 5.40
CA ILE A 90 3.39 -13.68 5.68
C ILE A 90 3.10 -15.10 6.20
N PRO A 91 2.01 -15.30 6.98
CA PRO A 91 1.71 -16.60 7.60
C PRO A 91 1.34 -17.70 6.59
N HIS A 92 0.64 -17.41 5.52
CA HIS A 92 0.21 -18.38 4.51
C HIS A 92 0.06 -17.76 3.12
N GLU A 93 -0.07 -18.58 2.09
CA GLU A 93 -0.34 -18.10 0.74
C GLU A 93 -1.76 -17.54 0.63
N VAL A 94 -1.91 -16.53 -0.24
CA VAL A 94 -3.18 -15.89 -0.50
C VAL A 94 -3.30 -15.45 -1.95
N LEU A 95 -4.52 -15.52 -2.48
CA LEU A 95 -4.88 -14.96 -3.76
C LEU A 95 -5.74 -13.71 -3.54
N GLY A 96 -5.13 -12.54 -3.62
CA GLY A 96 -5.85 -11.28 -3.57
C GLY A 96 -6.57 -10.98 -4.87
N ALA A 97 -7.78 -10.42 -4.78
CA ALA A 97 -8.65 -10.19 -5.91
C ALA A 97 -9.34 -8.84 -5.80
N PHE A 98 -9.15 -7.95 -6.79
CA PHE A 98 -9.86 -6.68 -6.88
C PHE A 98 -10.14 -6.33 -8.34
N GLY A 99 -11.42 -6.17 -8.70
CA GLY A 99 -11.83 -5.94 -10.08
C GLY A 99 -11.26 -7.01 -11.02
N ALA A 100 -10.53 -6.59 -12.03
CA ALA A 100 -9.83 -7.50 -12.96
C ALA A 100 -8.45 -7.95 -12.44
N GLY A 101 -7.94 -7.38 -11.33
CA GLY A 101 -6.66 -7.76 -10.75
C GLY A 101 -6.74 -9.06 -9.97
N ARG A 102 -5.73 -9.91 -10.13
CA ARG A 102 -5.51 -11.13 -9.34
C ARG A 102 -4.04 -11.22 -9.02
N VAL A 103 -3.70 -11.26 -7.74
CA VAL A 103 -2.32 -11.32 -7.27
C VAL A 103 -2.16 -12.51 -6.33
N LEU A 104 -1.33 -13.47 -6.74
CA LEU A 104 -0.94 -14.59 -5.89
C LEU A 104 0.26 -14.15 -5.05
N ILE A 105 0.17 -14.32 -3.75
CA ILE A 105 1.19 -13.95 -2.78
C ILE A 105 1.53 -15.20 -1.96
N LYS A 106 2.81 -15.57 -1.94
CA LYS A 106 3.31 -16.76 -1.23
C LYS A 106 4.41 -16.39 -0.26
N PRO A 107 4.44 -16.98 0.94
CA PRO A 107 5.56 -16.80 1.86
C PRO A 107 6.85 -17.33 1.25
N ALA A 108 7.98 -16.79 1.70
CA ALA A 108 9.31 -17.21 1.28
C ALA A 108 10.22 -17.42 2.49
N ALA A 109 11.26 -18.24 2.31
CA ALA A 109 12.27 -18.43 3.32
C ALA A 109 13.06 -17.13 3.58
N PRO A 110 13.54 -16.92 4.83
CA PRO A 110 14.38 -15.78 5.15
C PRO A 110 15.59 -15.68 4.20
N GLY A 111 15.89 -14.46 3.73
CA GLY A 111 16.98 -14.19 2.79
C GLY A 111 16.59 -14.31 1.30
N THR A 112 15.36 -14.71 0.98
CA THR A 112 14.89 -14.75 -0.43
C THR A 112 14.73 -13.36 -1.03
N GLY A 113 14.38 -12.37 -0.20
CA GLY A 113 14.04 -11.03 -0.64
C GLY A 113 12.65 -10.90 -1.26
N ILE A 114 12.35 -9.74 -1.82
CA ILE A 114 11.05 -9.45 -2.44
C ILE A 114 11.09 -9.79 -3.92
N ILE A 115 10.45 -10.90 -4.31
CA ILE A 115 10.29 -11.32 -5.69
C ILE A 115 8.87 -10.99 -6.14
N ALA A 116 8.69 -9.78 -6.68
CA ALA A 116 7.37 -9.26 -7.07
C ALA A 116 7.46 -8.23 -8.20
N GLY A 117 6.37 -8.04 -8.93
CA GLY A 117 6.24 -6.94 -9.89
C GLY A 117 6.24 -5.57 -9.21
N GLY A 118 6.62 -4.50 -9.92
CA GLY A 118 6.89 -3.17 -9.34
C GLY A 118 5.78 -2.63 -8.44
N ALA A 119 4.51 -2.75 -8.84
CA ALA A 119 3.37 -2.29 -8.04
C ALA A 119 3.20 -3.09 -6.74
N VAL A 120 3.34 -4.42 -6.80
CA VAL A 120 3.28 -5.30 -5.63
C VAL A 120 4.49 -5.07 -4.73
N ARG A 121 5.69 -4.96 -5.31
CA ARG A 121 6.93 -4.68 -4.57
C ARG A 121 6.83 -3.42 -3.73
N ALA A 122 6.27 -2.33 -4.30
CA ALA A 122 6.10 -1.08 -3.57
C ALA A 122 5.24 -1.24 -2.31
N VAL A 123 4.18 -2.06 -2.39
CA VAL A 123 3.31 -2.39 -1.23
C VAL A 123 4.08 -3.21 -0.18
N MET A 124 4.83 -4.25 -0.61
CA MET A 124 5.58 -5.10 0.31
C MET A 124 6.69 -4.35 1.04
N GLU A 125 7.45 -3.51 0.31
CA GLU A 125 8.48 -2.66 0.91
C GLU A 125 7.89 -1.66 1.92
N ALA A 126 6.76 -1.03 1.58
CA ALA A 126 6.08 -0.10 2.49
C ALA A 126 5.50 -0.80 3.73
N ALA A 127 5.02 -2.04 3.58
CA ALA A 127 4.55 -2.86 4.70
C ALA A 127 5.69 -3.41 5.58
N GLY A 128 6.96 -3.34 5.13
CA GLY A 128 8.11 -3.88 5.85
C GLY A 128 8.32 -5.38 5.69
N ILE A 129 7.69 -6.01 4.70
CA ILE A 129 7.89 -7.41 4.36
C ILE A 129 9.24 -7.53 3.64
N LYS A 130 10.09 -8.45 4.10
CA LYS A 130 11.44 -8.65 3.55
C LYS A 130 11.52 -9.83 2.60
N ASP A 131 10.77 -10.91 2.87
CA ASP A 131 10.87 -12.17 2.16
C ASP A 131 9.51 -12.62 1.65
N ILE A 132 9.29 -12.52 0.32
CA ILE A 132 7.99 -12.85 -0.29
C ILE A 132 8.14 -13.14 -1.78
N ARG A 133 7.26 -14.00 -2.30
CA ARG A 133 7.09 -14.24 -3.73
C ARG A 133 5.67 -13.90 -4.14
N ALA A 134 5.53 -13.04 -5.14
CA ALA A 134 4.22 -12.64 -5.64
C ALA A 134 4.19 -12.61 -7.18
N LYS A 135 3.01 -12.93 -7.73
CA LYS A 135 2.77 -12.90 -9.17
C LYS A 135 1.39 -12.31 -9.48
N SER A 136 1.38 -11.28 -10.32
CA SER A 136 0.13 -10.81 -10.93
C SER A 136 -0.30 -11.77 -12.04
N LEU A 137 -1.54 -12.30 -11.94
CA LEU A 137 -2.04 -13.37 -12.81
C LEU A 137 -2.93 -12.86 -13.95
N ARG A 138 -3.52 -11.67 -13.81
CA ARG A 138 -4.46 -11.13 -14.81
C ARG A 138 -4.11 -9.72 -15.24
N SER A 139 -4.75 -8.71 -14.65
CA SER A 139 -4.59 -7.30 -15.05
C SER A 139 -3.22 -6.76 -14.64
N ASN A 140 -2.57 -6.02 -15.55
CA ASN A 140 -1.35 -5.27 -15.26
C ASN A 140 -1.62 -3.80 -14.90
N ASN A 141 -2.89 -3.40 -14.76
CA ASN A 141 -3.23 -2.05 -14.33
C ASN A 141 -2.75 -1.83 -12.87
N PRO A 142 -1.84 -0.88 -12.61
CA PRO A 142 -1.27 -0.66 -11.29
C PRO A 142 -2.32 -0.45 -10.20
N ASN A 143 -3.41 0.26 -10.49
CA ASN A 143 -4.49 0.49 -9.53
C ASN A 143 -5.14 -0.83 -9.07
N ASN A 144 -5.47 -1.71 -10.02
CA ASN A 144 -6.08 -3.00 -9.72
C ASN A 144 -5.09 -3.94 -9.01
N VAL A 145 -3.81 -3.90 -9.41
CA VAL A 145 -2.76 -4.73 -8.80
C VAL A 145 -2.51 -4.33 -7.35
N VAL A 146 -2.38 -3.02 -7.06
CA VAL A 146 -2.19 -2.52 -5.69
C VAL A 146 -3.39 -2.87 -4.82
N ALA A 147 -4.62 -2.59 -5.29
CA ALA A 147 -5.83 -2.90 -4.55
C ALA A 147 -5.98 -4.41 -4.28
N ALA A 148 -5.74 -5.27 -5.30
CA ALA A 148 -5.76 -6.72 -5.13
C ALA A 148 -4.69 -7.21 -4.14
N THR A 149 -3.50 -6.59 -4.14
CA THR A 149 -2.45 -6.90 -3.16
C THR A 149 -2.89 -6.55 -1.75
N MET A 150 -3.50 -5.38 -1.55
CA MET A 150 -4.01 -4.96 -0.24
C MET A 150 -5.12 -5.87 0.25
N GLU A 151 -6.09 -6.23 -0.57
CA GLU A 151 -7.16 -7.19 -0.23
C GLU A 151 -6.57 -8.55 0.19
N GLY A 152 -5.57 -9.05 -0.56
CA GLY A 152 -4.85 -10.27 -0.19
C GLY A 152 -4.19 -10.16 1.18
N LEU A 153 -3.46 -9.08 1.45
CA LEU A 153 -2.78 -8.87 2.73
C LEU A 153 -3.77 -8.71 3.91
N LEU A 154 -4.90 -8.07 3.69
CA LEU A 154 -5.95 -7.89 4.72
C LEU A 154 -6.71 -9.19 5.03
N SER A 155 -6.76 -10.12 4.09
CA SER A 155 -7.38 -11.43 4.30
C SER A 155 -6.51 -12.43 5.08
N LEU A 156 -5.23 -12.09 5.31
CA LEU A 156 -4.30 -12.92 6.08
C LEU A 156 -4.75 -13.08 7.54
N ARG A 157 -4.66 -14.29 8.04
CA ARG A 157 -5.01 -14.63 9.42
C ARG A 157 -3.83 -15.31 10.12
N ASN A 158 -3.62 -14.94 11.36
CA ASN A 158 -2.63 -15.59 12.22
C ASN A 158 -3.22 -16.86 12.83
N ALA A 159 -2.36 -17.86 13.15
CA ALA A 159 -2.77 -19.10 13.81
C ALA A 159 -3.59 -18.85 15.09
N GLN A 160 -3.23 -17.84 15.88
CA GLN A 160 -3.97 -17.44 17.08
C GLN A 160 -5.41 -16.99 16.77
N GLN A 161 -5.63 -16.23 15.71
CA GLN A 161 -6.96 -15.79 15.28
C GLN A 161 -7.81 -16.98 14.82
N VAL A 162 -7.20 -17.90 14.06
CA VAL A 162 -7.89 -19.13 13.61
C VAL A 162 -8.23 -20.03 14.79
N ALA A 163 -7.32 -20.16 15.77
CA ALA A 163 -7.53 -20.91 17.01
C ALA A 163 -8.74 -20.38 17.79
N ALA A 164 -8.80 -19.06 17.98
CA ALA A 164 -9.92 -18.42 18.65
C ALA A 164 -11.27 -18.69 17.95
N TYR A 165 -11.31 -18.65 16.60
CA TYR A 165 -12.53 -18.99 15.85
C TYR A 165 -12.95 -20.46 15.96
N ARG A 166 -11.99 -21.37 16.12
CA ARG A 166 -12.25 -22.82 16.20
C ARG A 166 -12.37 -23.34 17.63
N GLY A 167 -12.17 -22.49 18.65
CA GLY A 167 -12.16 -22.90 20.06
C GLY A 167 -11.04 -23.88 20.42
N LYS A 168 -9.88 -23.79 19.72
CA LYS A 168 -8.72 -24.64 19.88
C LYS A 168 -7.49 -23.84 20.29
N THR A 169 -6.42 -24.51 20.72
CA THR A 169 -5.14 -23.84 20.96
C THR A 169 -4.37 -23.61 19.65
N ALA A 170 -3.46 -22.63 19.63
CA ALA A 170 -2.65 -22.36 18.44
C ALA A 170 -1.74 -23.54 18.08
N GLU A 171 -1.28 -24.30 19.09
CA GLU A 171 -0.47 -25.49 18.92
C GLU A 171 -1.21 -26.62 18.20
N GLU A 172 -2.49 -26.85 18.54
CA GLU A 172 -3.34 -27.84 17.87
C GLU A 172 -3.64 -27.51 16.40
N ILE A 173 -3.45 -26.26 15.99
CA ILE A 173 -3.69 -25.81 14.60
C ILE A 173 -2.42 -25.93 13.76
N LEU A 174 -1.27 -25.73 14.39
CA LEU A 174 0.02 -25.79 13.69
C LEU A 174 0.56 -27.22 13.56
N GLY A 175 0.07 -28.18 14.36
CA GLY A 175 0.47 -29.57 14.38
C GLY A 175 1.65 -29.79 15.26
#